data_77e7fb1d1a4921ffdb732567a9b28be0
#
_entry.id   77e7fb1d1a4921ffdb732567a9b28be0
#
_cell.length_a   1.000
_cell.length_b   1.000
_cell.length_c   1.000
_cell.angle_alpha   90.00
_cell.angle_beta   90.00
_cell.angle_gamma   90.00
#
_symmetry.space_group_name_H-M   'P 1'
#
loop_
_entity.id
_entity.type
_entity.pdbx_description
1 polymer ?
#
loop_
_entity_poly.entity_id
_entity_poly.type
_entity_poly.pdbx_seq_one_letter_code
_entity_poly.pdbx_strand_id
1 'polypeptide(L)'
;MQFSNLSDPLARYVDNFAHCRVLVLGDAILDEYLLGDCSRISPEAPVPVLRVHAHRQELGGAANTAANIVTLGGQATLIALVGTDTTGLTLRRRASDAHIDLAAVDHGMATLRKTRVIGQHQQIVRLDYEDIATPHPRLDSEILSHFDTVIGRCDIVVMSDYAKGCLSLTLSREIIQRSRQAGRRVIVDPRPQHREFYEGCDYLTPNWKESRALLHLPDAEPTPDETIAVATRLASSLNANIVLTLGAQGIRFCSKSGEEQFALPTVAREVFDVSGAGDTVAAAFALSVAAGADHMTAAKIANRAASVVVSKFGTATVSAQEILAHVDAPRLVPRHGLAGLSATLRARDQRIVSVVGDFDGLHNGHVRVLTEARKAGDVVVVGLLCDEAVRGSKGPDRPQIAEQQRAELLLALRAVDYVHIVEEKDATEFLKQLKPDVHVDGSGLGPAEAGHYDLSWSG
;
A
#
# COMPACT_ATOMS: atom_id res chain seq x y z
N MET A 1 2.87 -38.26 4.67
CA MET A 1 3.81 -37.11 4.66
C MET A 1 2.97 -35.88 4.44
N GLN A 2 2.84 -35.05 5.46
CA GLN A 2 2.07 -33.79 5.42
C GLN A 2 2.82 -32.83 4.50
N PHE A 3 2.18 -32.42 3.40
CA PHE A 3 2.61 -31.24 2.65
C PHE A 3 2.32 -30.03 3.52
N SER A 4 3.36 -29.53 4.19
CA SER A 4 3.32 -28.25 4.85
C SER A 4 2.97 -27.18 3.81
N ASN A 5 1.83 -26.53 4.01
CA ASN A 5 1.48 -25.29 3.32
C ASN A 5 2.72 -24.42 3.21
N LEU A 6 3.09 -24.02 1.99
CA LEU A 6 3.99 -22.91 1.74
C LEU A 6 3.24 -21.64 2.16
N SER A 7 3.12 -21.45 3.49
CA SER A 7 2.59 -20.21 4.04
C SER A 7 3.55 -19.08 3.67
N ASP A 8 2.97 -17.96 3.20
CA ASP A 8 3.75 -16.73 2.99
C ASP A 8 4.64 -16.48 4.23
N PRO A 9 5.96 -16.34 4.07
CA PRO A 9 6.87 -16.08 5.20
C PRO A 9 6.46 -14.90 6.07
N LEU A 10 5.63 -13.99 5.53
CA LEU A 10 5.11 -12.83 6.23
C LEU A 10 3.87 -13.17 7.10
N ALA A 11 3.16 -14.26 6.79
CA ALA A 11 1.91 -14.63 7.46
C ALA A 11 2.05 -14.72 8.98
N ARG A 12 3.14 -15.33 9.48
CA ARG A 12 3.38 -15.45 10.92
C ARG A 12 3.42 -14.12 11.67
N TYR A 13 3.89 -13.04 11.01
CA TYR A 13 3.93 -11.71 11.62
C TYR A 13 2.58 -11.03 11.52
N VAL A 14 1.90 -11.16 10.38
CA VAL A 14 0.57 -10.60 10.15
C VAL A 14 -0.46 -11.24 11.09
N ASP A 15 -0.39 -12.54 11.32
CA ASP A 15 -1.26 -13.26 12.29
C ASP A 15 -1.04 -12.76 13.72
N ASN A 16 0.18 -12.34 14.07
CA ASN A 16 0.49 -11.77 15.38
C ASN A 16 -0.01 -10.33 15.58
N PHE A 17 -0.46 -9.64 14.56
CA PHE A 17 -0.98 -8.26 14.70
C PHE A 17 -2.12 -8.17 15.70
N ALA A 18 -2.96 -9.21 15.83
CA ALA A 18 -4.06 -9.26 16.79
C ALA A 18 -3.63 -9.11 18.27
N HIS A 19 -2.36 -9.35 18.56
CA HIS A 19 -1.78 -9.22 19.91
C HIS A 19 -1.02 -7.91 20.09
N CYS A 20 -0.84 -7.10 19.03
CA CYS A 20 -0.07 -5.86 19.08
C CYS A 20 -0.96 -4.67 19.48
N ARG A 21 -0.47 -3.87 20.42
CA ARG A 21 -1.10 -2.64 20.90
C ARG A 21 -0.26 -1.45 20.49
N VAL A 22 -0.83 -0.58 19.67
CA VAL A 22 -0.15 0.60 19.15
C VAL A 22 -0.75 1.85 19.79
N LEU A 23 0.08 2.69 20.36
CA LEU A 23 -0.31 4.03 20.77
C LEU A 23 -0.02 5.00 19.64
N VAL A 24 -1.06 5.60 19.08
CA VAL A 24 -0.95 6.66 18.07
C VAL A 24 -1.16 8.01 18.71
N LEU A 25 -0.32 8.98 18.38
CA LEU A 25 -0.43 10.35 18.86
C LEU A 25 -0.21 11.30 17.69
N GLY A 26 -1.10 12.27 17.51
CA GLY A 26 -0.96 13.23 16.42
C GLY A 26 -2.24 13.96 16.02
N ASP A 27 -2.21 14.60 14.86
CA ASP A 27 -3.29 15.43 14.36
C ASP A 27 -4.39 14.57 13.74
N ALA A 28 -5.52 14.42 14.44
CA ALA A 28 -6.70 13.74 13.91
C ALA A 28 -7.52 14.68 13.02
N ILE A 29 -7.87 14.22 11.83
CA ILE A 29 -8.54 14.97 10.79
C ILE A 29 -9.82 14.21 10.39
N LEU A 30 -10.90 14.92 10.09
CA LEU A 30 -12.04 14.35 9.39
C LEU A 30 -11.90 14.64 7.91
N ASP A 31 -11.68 13.60 7.10
CA ASP A 31 -11.70 13.70 5.65
C ASP A 31 -13.12 13.55 5.11
N GLU A 32 -13.60 14.51 4.34
CA GLU A 32 -14.92 14.50 3.71
C GLU A 32 -14.79 14.48 2.20
N TYR A 33 -15.71 13.78 1.54
CA TYR A 33 -15.80 13.69 0.09
C TYR A 33 -17.22 14.03 -0.35
N LEU A 34 -17.37 15.15 -1.07
CA LEU A 34 -18.60 15.54 -1.75
C LEU A 34 -18.50 15.04 -3.19
N LEU A 35 -19.24 13.97 -3.50
CA LEU A 35 -19.23 13.35 -4.83
C LEU A 35 -20.45 13.80 -5.62
N GLY A 36 -20.24 14.23 -6.86
CA GLY A 36 -21.34 14.75 -7.66
C GLY A 36 -21.03 14.87 -9.15
N ASP A 37 -22.01 15.39 -9.87
CA ASP A 37 -21.93 15.65 -11.30
C ASP A 37 -21.76 17.15 -11.57
N CYS A 38 -20.82 17.50 -12.43
CA CYS A 38 -20.60 18.85 -12.96
C CYS A 38 -21.14 18.95 -14.38
N SER A 39 -22.42 19.27 -14.52
CA SER A 39 -23.09 19.34 -15.83
C SER A 39 -23.35 20.75 -16.34
N ARG A 40 -23.09 21.77 -15.51
CA ARG A 40 -23.36 23.17 -15.88
C ARG A 40 -22.40 24.13 -15.20
N ILE A 41 -22.23 25.30 -15.81
CA ILE A 41 -21.58 26.47 -15.21
C ILE A 41 -22.62 27.29 -14.47
N SER A 42 -22.21 27.90 -13.35
CA SER A 42 -23.09 28.81 -12.58
C SER A 42 -23.45 30.03 -13.42
N PRO A 43 -24.73 30.50 -13.35
CA PRO A 43 -25.10 31.80 -13.93
C PRO A 43 -24.55 32.99 -13.13
N GLU A 44 -24.08 32.77 -11.90
CA GLU A 44 -23.60 33.82 -11.00
C GLU A 44 -22.12 34.12 -11.15
N ALA A 45 -21.33 33.11 -11.59
CA ALA A 45 -19.87 33.21 -11.81
C ALA A 45 -19.39 32.10 -12.76
N PRO A 46 -18.23 32.24 -13.43
CA PRO A 46 -17.69 31.24 -14.34
C PRO A 46 -17.07 30.03 -13.58
N VAL A 47 -17.86 29.39 -12.72
CA VAL A 47 -17.45 28.24 -11.91
C VAL A 47 -18.41 27.06 -12.15
N PRO A 48 -17.92 25.81 -12.07
CA PRO A 48 -18.77 24.63 -12.22
C PRO A 48 -19.76 24.52 -11.04
N VAL A 49 -20.98 24.03 -11.32
CA VAL A 49 -21.96 23.66 -10.30
C VAL A 49 -21.90 22.16 -10.09
N LEU A 50 -21.51 21.75 -8.88
CA LEU A 50 -21.56 20.35 -8.49
C LEU A 50 -22.94 20.00 -7.94
N ARG A 51 -23.64 19.05 -8.56
CA ARG A 51 -24.85 18.43 -8.00
C ARG A 51 -24.43 17.23 -7.17
N VAL A 52 -24.37 17.40 -5.86
CA VAL A 52 -23.95 16.36 -4.92
C VAL A 52 -24.98 15.23 -4.87
N HIS A 53 -24.52 13.98 -5.05
CA HIS A 53 -25.31 12.77 -4.90
C HIS A 53 -24.81 11.84 -3.78
N ALA A 54 -23.56 12.01 -3.31
CA ALA A 54 -23.03 11.25 -2.19
C ALA A 54 -22.11 12.12 -1.32
N HIS A 55 -22.19 11.89 -0.02
CA HIS A 55 -21.32 12.48 0.99
C HIS A 55 -20.69 11.36 1.81
N ARG A 56 -19.36 11.29 1.79
CA ARG A 56 -18.59 10.30 2.57
C ARG A 56 -17.73 11.03 3.58
N GLN A 57 -17.54 10.41 4.72
CA GLN A 57 -16.69 10.92 5.79
C GLN A 57 -15.77 9.80 6.24
N GLU A 58 -14.47 10.04 6.30
CA GLU A 58 -13.46 9.06 6.66
C GLU A 58 -12.53 9.63 7.73
N LEU A 59 -11.87 8.74 8.48
CA LEU A 59 -10.83 9.12 9.41
C LEU A 59 -9.56 9.50 8.65
N GLY A 60 -8.98 10.66 8.91
CA GLY A 60 -7.78 11.19 8.27
C GLY A 60 -6.68 11.51 9.28
N GLY A 61 -5.46 11.72 8.81
CA GLY A 61 -4.29 12.00 9.63
C GLY A 61 -4.01 10.88 10.64
N ALA A 62 -3.68 11.22 11.87
CA ALA A 62 -3.41 10.24 12.93
C ALA A 62 -4.59 9.28 13.15
N ALA A 63 -5.83 9.71 12.91
CA ALA A 63 -6.99 8.84 13.01
C ALA A 63 -7.04 7.80 11.87
N ASN A 64 -6.53 8.11 10.66
CA ASN A 64 -6.37 7.13 9.57
C ASN A 64 -5.26 6.12 9.89
N THR A 65 -4.14 6.56 10.47
CA THR A 65 -3.09 5.65 10.97
C THR A 65 -3.68 4.65 11.97
N ALA A 66 -4.47 5.13 12.96
CA ALA A 66 -5.14 4.27 13.94
C ALA A 66 -6.16 3.32 13.29
N ALA A 67 -6.93 3.80 12.30
CA ALA A 67 -7.88 2.98 11.55
C ALA A 67 -7.18 1.85 10.75
N ASN A 68 -6.05 2.14 10.13
CA ASN A 68 -5.23 1.12 9.45
C ASN A 68 -4.73 0.06 10.43
N ILE A 69 -4.26 0.47 11.63
CA ILE A 69 -3.82 -0.47 12.68
C ILE A 69 -4.94 -1.45 13.03
N VAL A 70 -6.16 -0.94 13.28
CA VAL A 70 -7.29 -1.79 13.65
C VAL A 70 -7.74 -2.68 12.48
N THR A 71 -7.80 -2.14 11.27
CA THR A 71 -8.21 -2.93 10.08
C THR A 71 -7.19 -4.02 9.75
N LEU A 72 -5.90 -3.80 10.06
CA LEU A 72 -4.84 -4.81 9.98
C LEU A 72 -4.93 -5.87 11.09
N GLY A 73 -5.83 -5.70 12.06
CA GLY A 73 -6.06 -6.65 13.15
C GLY A 73 -5.43 -6.26 14.48
N GLY A 74 -4.65 -5.18 14.55
CA GLY A 74 -4.05 -4.67 15.78
C GLY A 74 -5.02 -3.90 16.67
N GLN A 75 -4.56 -3.49 17.85
CA GLN A 75 -5.31 -2.63 18.77
C GLN A 75 -4.70 -1.22 18.75
N ALA A 76 -5.52 -0.19 18.58
CA ALA A 76 -5.08 1.20 18.54
C ALA A 76 -5.69 2.02 19.65
N THR A 77 -4.82 2.71 20.42
CA THR A 77 -5.23 3.86 21.25
C THR A 77 -4.76 5.13 20.54
N LEU A 78 -5.65 6.08 20.29
CA LEU A 78 -5.35 7.36 19.66
C LEU A 78 -5.44 8.49 20.68
N ILE A 79 -4.38 9.25 20.86
CA ILE A 79 -4.39 10.52 21.60
C ILE A 79 -4.33 11.67 20.59
N ALA A 80 -5.34 12.53 20.57
CA ALA A 80 -5.42 13.62 19.59
C ALA A 80 -6.20 14.82 20.12
N LEU A 81 -5.94 15.99 19.53
CA LEU A 81 -6.75 17.18 19.76
C LEU A 81 -8.06 17.06 18.96
N VAL A 82 -9.18 17.12 19.66
CA VAL A 82 -10.53 17.01 19.05
C VAL A 82 -11.47 17.99 19.75
N GLY A 83 -12.02 18.94 19.00
CA GLY A 83 -12.99 19.90 19.52
C GLY A 83 -14.33 19.29 19.92
N THR A 84 -15.20 20.13 20.47
CA THR A 84 -16.56 19.75 20.88
C THR A 84 -17.63 20.11 19.82
N ASP A 85 -17.18 20.52 18.64
CA ASP A 85 -18.02 20.85 17.49
C ASP A 85 -18.64 19.61 16.81
N THR A 86 -19.53 19.82 15.83
CA THR A 86 -20.18 18.73 15.08
C THR A 86 -19.20 17.82 14.37
N THR A 87 -18.07 18.36 13.87
CA THR A 87 -16.98 17.60 13.25
C THR A 87 -16.31 16.69 14.29
N GLY A 88 -16.03 17.21 15.49
CA GLY A 88 -15.46 16.43 16.60
C GLY A 88 -16.38 15.31 17.09
N LEU A 89 -17.69 15.57 17.16
CA LEU A 89 -18.68 14.53 17.47
C LEU A 89 -18.68 13.41 16.40
N THR A 90 -18.59 13.80 15.12
CA THR A 90 -18.53 12.85 14.02
C THR A 90 -17.24 12.02 14.06
N LEU A 91 -16.09 12.65 14.30
CA LEU A 91 -14.80 11.99 14.42
C LEU A 91 -14.80 10.98 15.58
N ARG A 92 -15.32 11.38 16.77
CA ARG A 92 -15.45 10.48 17.94
C ARG A 92 -16.31 9.26 17.62
N ARG A 93 -17.46 9.47 16.96
CA ARG A 93 -18.33 8.36 16.54
C ARG A 93 -17.62 7.44 15.57
N ARG A 94 -16.98 8.00 14.52
CA ARG A 94 -16.23 7.21 13.53
C ARG A 94 -15.08 6.41 14.15
N ALA A 95 -14.36 6.99 15.11
CA ALA A 95 -13.32 6.30 15.85
C ALA A 95 -13.89 5.12 16.68
N SER A 96 -15.04 5.33 17.34
CA SER A 96 -15.76 4.28 18.07
C SER A 96 -16.24 3.16 17.13
N ASP A 97 -16.84 3.51 16.00
CA ASP A 97 -17.31 2.55 14.98
C ASP A 97 -16.13 1.72 14.42
N ALA A 98 -14.95 2.32 14.32
CA ALA A 98 -13.71 1.67 13.91
C ALA A 98 -12.98 0.95 15.07
N HIS A 99 -13.57 0.85 16.26
CA HIS A 99 -12.96 0.23 17.45
C HIS A 99 -11.61 0.85 17.87
N ILE A 100 -11.44 2.15 17.66
CA ILE A 100 -10.27 2.91 18.12
C ILE A 100 -10.56 3.45 19.54
N ASP A 101 -9.67 3.17 20.49
CA ASP A 101 -9.70 3.77 21.83
C ASP A 101 -9.21 5.22 21.73
N LEU A 102 -10.13 6.19 21.68
CA LEU A 102 -9.81 7.60 21.48
C LEU A 102 -9.75 8.37 22.79
N ALA A 103 -8.57 8.78 23.18
CA ALA A 103 -8.33 9.79 24.23
C ALA A 103 -8.27 11.19 23.59
N ALA A 104 -9.43 11.82 23.48
CA ALA A 104 -9.58 13.11 22.81
C ALA A 104 -9.37 14.24 23.82
N VAL A 105 -8.39 15.11 23.53
CA VAL A 105 -8.08 16.32 24.31
C VAL A 105 -8.78 17.51 23.67
N ASP A 106 -9.61 18.22 24.45
CA ASP A 106 -10.29 19.42 23.99
C ASP A 106 -9.36 20.64 24.04
N HIS A 107 -9.14 21.23 22.88
CA HIS A 107 -8.29 22.41 22.71
C HIS A 107 -9.08 23.73 22.55
N GLY A 108 -10.41 23.66 22.67
CA GLY A 108 -11.30 24.83 22.59
C GLY A 108 -11.49 25.43 21.19
N MET A 109 -11.03 24.74 20.14
CA MET A 109 -11.12 25.14 18.74
C MET A 109 -11.93 24.11 17.94
N ALA A 110 -12.26 24.44 16.69
CA ALA A 110 -12.94 23.51 15.80
C ALA A 110 -12.03 22.32 15.43
N THR A 111 -12.64 21.16 15.28
CA THR A 111 -11.94 19.95 14.83
C THR A 111 -11.50 20.09 13.38
N LEU A 112 -10.29 19.64 13.08
CA LEU A 112 -9.70 19.67 11.74
C LEU A 112 -10.56 18.88 10.75
N ARG A 113 -10.85 19.49 9.59
CA ARG A 113 -11.64 18.87 8.53
C ARG A 113 -11.11 19.24 7.17
N LYS A 114 -11.03 18.26 6.27
CA LYS A 114 -10.67 18.45 4.86
C LYS A 114 -11.77 17.93 3.97
N THR A 115 -12.45 18.83 3.24
CA THR A 115 -13.55 18.46 2.34
C THR A 115 -13.07 18.49 0.89
N ARG A 116 -13.06 17.33 0.23
CA ARG A 116 -12.73 17.19 -1.19
C ARG A 116 -14.01 17.18 -2.01
N VAL A 117 -14.12 18.12 -2.94
CA VAL A 117 -15.24 18.25 -3.88
C VAL A 117 -14.83 17.55 -5.18
N ILE A 118 -15.54 16.47 -5.53
CA ILE A 118 -15.19 15.61 -6.65
C ILE A 118 -16.34 15.53 -7.63
N GLY A 119 -16.07 15.94 -8.88
CA GLY A 119 -17.00 15.87 -10.00
C GLY A 119 -16.47 14.98 -11.10
N GLN A 120 -17.27 14.01 -11.59
CA GLN A 120 -16.91 13.14 -12.71
C GLN A 120 -15.50 12.51 -12.60
N HIS A 121 -15.13 12.01 -11.41
CA HIS A 121 -13.84 11.39 -11.08
C HIS A 121 -12.64 12.36 -10.94
N GLN A 122 -12.84 13.69 -11.00
CA GLN A 122 -11.78 14.67 -10.79
C GLN A 122 -12.03 15.51 -9.55
N GLN A 123 -10.98 15.77 -8.79
CA GLN A 123 -11.05 16.72 -7.68
C GLN A 123 -11.12 18.15 -8.23
N ILE A 124 -12.21 18.86 -7.93
CA ILE A 124 -12.45 20.23 -8.36
C ILE A 124 -11.81 21.22 -7.40
N VAL A 125 -12.02 21.02 -6.09
CA VAL A 125 -11.47 21.87 -5.04
C VAL A 125 -11.35 21.07 -3.74
N ARG A 126 -10.42 21.50 -2.87
CA ARG A 126 -10.34 21.04 -1.49
C ARG A 126 -10.57 22.23 -0.57
N LEU A 127 -11.45 22.05 0.41
CA LEU A 127 -11.73 23.01 1.45
C LEU A 127 -11.10 22.51 2.74
N ASP A 128 -10.14 23.27 3.27
CA ASP A 128 -9.44 22.94 4.51
C ASP A 128 -10.00 23.84 5.63
N TYR A 129 -10.67 23.21 6.61
CA TYR A 129 -11.14 23.86 7.83
C TYR A 129 -10.13 23.51 8.92
N GLU A 130 -9.22 24.41 9.16
CA GLU A 130 -8.07 24.15 10.02
C GLU A 130 -7.69 25.41 10.83
N ASP A 131 -8.16 25.42 12.07
CA ASP A 131 -7.62 26.31 13.08
C ASP A 131 -6.46 25.59 13.76
N ILE A 132 -5.22 26.00 13.42
CA ILE A 132 -4.02 25.37 13.94
C ILE A 132 -3.90 25.71 15.42
N ALA A 133 -3.93 24.68 16.28
CA ALA A 133 -3.74 24.86 17.71
C ALA A 133 -2.34 25.41 18.00
N THR A 134 -2.28 26.47 18.79
CA THR A 134 -1.02 26.96 19.30
C THR A 134 -0.56 26.05 20.42
N PRO A 135 0.68 25.51 20.37
CA PRO A 135 1.21 24.70 21.45
C PRO A 135 1.07 25.42 22.79
N HIS A 136 0.48 24.75 23.77
CA HIS A 136 0.24 25.32 25.10
C HIS A 136 0.57 24.29 26.18
N PRO A 137 1.29 24.67 27.27
CA PRO A 137 1.72 23.75 28.31
C PRO A 137 0.59 22.93 28.95
N ARG A 138 -0.63 23.49 29.02
CA ARG A 138 -1.82 22.75 29.48
C ARG A 138 -2.13 21.56 28.58
N LEU A 139 -2.14 21.76 27.24
CA LEU A 139 -2.44 20.70 26.28
C LEU A 139 -1.35 19.63 26.33
N ASP A 140 -0.09 20.02 26.36
CA ASP A 140 1.03 19.09 26.52
C ASP A 140 0.88 18.24 27.79
N SER A 141 0.52 18.86 28.93
CA SER A 141 0.32 18.15 30.20
C SER A 141 -0.85 17.17 30.17
N GLU A 142 -1.96 17.55 29.50
CA GLU A 142 -3.14 16.70 29.39
C GLU A 142 -2.86 15.50 28.45
N ILE A 143 -2.19 15.74 27.32
CA ILE A 143 -1.72 14.69 26.42
C ILE A 143 -0.79 13.72 27.13
N LEU A 144 0.20 14.24 27.88
CA LEU A 144 1.14 13.42 28.66
C LEU A 144 0.45 12.61 29.75
N SER A 145 -0.59 13.15 30.38
CA SER A 145 -1.39 12.41 31.37
C SER A 145 -2.06 11.19 30.73
N HIS A 146 -2.67 11.34 29.54
CA HIS A 146 -3.22 10.21 28.79
C HIS A 146 -2.12 9.24 28.34
N PHE A 147 -1.01 9.76 27.83
CA PHE A 147 0.15 8.96 27.42
C PHE A 147 0.65 8.04 28.53
N ASP A 148 0.84 8.58 29.76
CA ASP A 148 1.33 7.84 30.90
C ASP A 148 0.39 6.71 31.34
N THR A 149 -0.91 6.82 31.09
CA THR A 149 -1.87 5.74 31.38
C THR A 149 -1.78 4.56 30.41
N VAL A 150 -1.24 4.78 29.19
CA VAL A 150 -1.23 3.80 28.11
C VAL A 150 0.15 3.21 27.84
N ILE A 151 1.23 3.98 28.02
CA ILE A 151 2.58 3.60 27.61
C ILE A 151 3.05 2.26 28.18
N GLY A 152 2.67 1.94 29.42
CA GLY A 152 3.04 0.69 30.08
C GLY A 152 2.43 -0.57 29.45
N ARG A 153 1.35 -0.42 28.68
CA ARG A 153 0.60 -1.53 28.06
C ARG A 153 0.57 -1.50 26.52
N CYS A 154 1.19 -0.52 25.88
CA CYS A 154 1.40 -0.54 24.43
C CYS A 154 2.73 -1.23 24.09
N ASP A 155 2.88 -1.68 22.86
CA ASP A 155 4.08 -2.36 22.35
C ASP A 155 4.96 -1.39 21.55
N ILE A 156 4.34 -0.38 20.93
CA ILE A 156 5.00 0.62 20.08
C ILE A 156 4.21 1.93 20.08
N VAL A 157 4.91 3.05 19.85
CA VAL A 157 4.32 4.39 19.72
C VAL A 157 4.48 4.88 18.28
N VAL A 158 3.43 5.47 17.72
CA VAL A 158 3.45 6.17 16.44
C VAL A 158 3.10 7.63 16.64
N MET A 159 3.98 8.53 16.24
CA MET A 159 3.74 9.97 16.18
C MET A 159 3.39 10.33 14.74
N SER A 160 2.13 10.67 14.45
CA SER A 160 1.63 11.05 13.12
C SER A 160 1.45 12.57 13.08
N ASP A 161 2.46 13.25 12.54
CA ASP A 161 2.52 14.71 12.49
C ASP A 161 1.94 15.24 11.16
N TYR A 162 1.00 16.18 11.28
CA TYR A 162 0.45 16.93 10.15
C TYR A 162 0.68 18.44 10.32
N ALA A 163 1.44 18.82 11.35
CA ALA A 163 1.74 20.19 11.74
C ALA A 163 0.46 21.03 11.97
N LYS A 164 -0.49 20.46 12.68
CA LYS A 164 -1.76 21.10 13.04
C LYS A 164 -1.88 21.41 14.54
N GLY A 165 -0.79 21.23 15.29
CA GLY A 165 -0.65 21.71 16.65
C GLY A 165 -0.85 20.67 17.76
N CYS A 166 -1.08 19.40 17.41
CA CYS A 166 -1.08 18.32 18.41
C CYS A 166 0.30 18.10 19.01
N LEU A 167 1.35 18.23 18.22
CA LEU A 167 2.73 18.05 18.64
C LEU A 167 3.41 19.39 18.87
N SER A 168 4.06 19.53 20.03
CA SER A 168 5.04 20.58 20.32
C SER A 168 6.44 20.00 20.43
N LEU A 169 7.49 20.83 20.36
CA LEU A 169 8.88 20.40 20.54
C LEU A 169 9.06 19.74 21.93
N THR A 170 8.52 20.38 22.98
CA THR A 170 8.61 19.87 24.35
C THR A 170 7.88 18.54 24.50
N LEU A 171 6.64 18.47 24.02
CA LEU A 171 5.83 17.25 24.08
C LEU A 171 6.51 16.09 23.34
N SER A 172 6.99 16.33 22.12
CA SER A 172 7.63 15.29 21.30
C SER A 172 8.88 14.71 21.98
N ARG A 173 9.72 15.55 22.57
CA ARG A 173 10.89 15.12 23.34
C ARG A 173 10.52 14.31 24.56
N GLU A 174 9.50 14.73 25.31
CA GLU A 174 8.98 13.98 26.47
C GLU A 174 8.45 12.60 26.07
N ILE A 175 7.68 12.53 24.98
CA ILE A 175 7.14 11.26 24.45
C ILE A 175 8.27 10.31 24.05
N ILE A 176 9.27 10.78 23.29
CA ILE A 176 10.42 9.96 22.87
C ILE A 176 11.20 9.48 24.11
N GLN A 177 11.44 10.37 25.07
CA GLN A 177 12.16 10.02 26.29
C GLN A 177 11.41 8.99 27.15
N ARG A 178 10.11 9.21 27.41
CA ARG A 178 9.28 8.31 28.23
C ARG A 178 9.07 6.97 27.54
N SER A 179 8.90 6.95 26.20
CA SER A 179 8.85 5.71 25.42
C SER A 179 10.12 4.89 25.59
N ARG A 180 11.28 5.54 25.49
CA ARG A 180 12.59 4.88 25.71
C ARG A 180 12.73 4.32 27.12
N GLN A 181 12.30 5.08 28.15
CA GLN A 181 12.30 4.62 29.54
C GLN A 181 11.39 3.40 29.75
N ALA A 182 10.26 3.35 29.04
CA ALA A 182 9.34 2.22 29.06
C ALA A 182 9.78 1.06 28.15
N GLY A 183 10.91 1.17 27.46
CA GLY A 183 11.39 0.17 26.50
C GLY A 183 10.53 0.07 25.24
N ARG A 184 9.83 1.15 24.86
CA ARG A 184 8.96 1.21 23.67
C ARG A 184 9.64 1.98 22.55
N ARG A 185 9.54 1.45 21.32
CA ARG A 185 10.06 2.13 20.13
C ARG A 185 9.08 3.20 19.65
N VAL A 186 9.63 4.26 19.06
CA VAL A 186 8.86 5.37 18.50
C VAL A 186 9.07 5.45 17.01
N ILE A 187 7.96 5.41 16.26
CA ILE A 187 7.91 5.66 14.81
C ILE A 187 7.32 7.05 14.62
N VAL A 188 7.89 7.83 13.72
CA VAL A 188 7.38 9.16 13.37
C VAL A 188 7.08 9.23 11.89
N ASP A 189 5.83 9.60 11.57
CA ASP A 189 5.45 10.08 10.23
C ASP A 189 5.61 11.62 10.22
N PRO A 190 6.65 12.17 9.55
CA PRO A 190 7.13 13.50 9.83
C PRO A 190 6.51 14.60 8.96
N ARG A 191 6.61 15.86 9.47
CA ARG A 191 6.49 17.08 8.66
C ARG A 191 7.80 17.87 8.69
N PRO A 192 8.28 18.36 7.54
CA PRO A 192 9.61 18.99 7.44
C PRO A 192 9.86 20.17 8.39
N GLN A 193 8.81 20.97 8.66
CA GLN A 193 8.90 22.11 9.57
C GLN A 193 9.15 21.76 11.03
N HIS A 194 8.88 20.51 11.42
CA HIS A 194 9.05 20.00 12.78
C HIS A 194 10.26 19.08 12.95
N ARG A 195 11.24 19.20 12.05
CA ARG A 195 12.44 18.34 12.03
C ARG A 195 13.05 18.12 13.43
N GLU A 196 13.13 19.19 14.24
CA GLU A 196 13.73 19.14 15.57
C GLU A 196 12.91 18.35 16.61
N PHE A 197 11.62 18.06 16.31
CA PHE A 197 10.74 17.31 17.18
C PHE A 197 11.07 15.82 17.21
N TYR A 198 11.78 15.32 16.19
CA TYR A 198 11.95 13.88 15.92
C TYR A 198 13.30 13.34 16.32
N GLU A 199 14.20 14.18 16.83
CA GLU A 199 15.54 13.77 17.22
C GLU A 199 15.52 12.65 18.26
N GLY A 200 16.16 11.54 17.91
CA GLY A 200 16.25 10.36 18.78
C GLY A 200 15.04 9.44 18.75
N CYS A 201 14.08 9.60 17.81
CA CYS A 201 13.09 8.57 17.54
C CYS A 201 13.77 7.30 16.98
N ASP A 202 13.07 6.16 17.02
CA ASP A 202 13.65 4.91 16.52
C ASP A 202 13.52 4.78 15.00
N TYR A 203 12.40 5.25 14.44
CA TYR A 203 12.13 5.20 12.99
C TYR A 203 11.46 6.47 12.50
N LEU A 204 11.81 6.86 11.29
CA LEU A 204 11.16 7.96 10.57
C LEU A 204 10.64 7.43 9.23
N THR A 205 9.39 7.77 8.83
CA THR A 205 8.74 7.29 7.60
C THR A 205 8.46 8.39 6.57
N PRO A 206 9.46 9.21 6.17
CA PRO A 206 9.23 10.31 5.25
C PRO A 206 8.99 9.82 3.83
N ASN A 207 8.25 10.61 3.05
CA ASN A 207 8.28 10.48 1.60
C ASN A 207 9.49 11.22 0.99
N TRP A 208 9.67 11.07 -0.33
CA TRP A 208 10.82 11.69 -1.01
C TRP A 208 10.87 13.22 -0.85
N LYS A 209 9.74 13.90 -1.02
CA LYS A 209 9.68 15.36 -0.89
C LYS A 209 9.93 15.81 0.55
N GLU A 210 9.34 15.14 1.51
CA GLU A 210 9.56 15.39 2.95
C GLU A 210 11.01 15.15 3.33
N SER A 211 11.64 14.09 2.85
CA SER A 211 13.03 13.76 3.16
C SER A 211 14.01 14.84 2.66
N ARG A 212 13.77 15.36 1.47
CA ARG A 212 14.59 16.47 0.92
C ARG A 212 14.36 17.76 1.70
N ALA A 213 13.11 18.08 2.02
CA ALA A 213 12.77 19.27 2.80
C ALA A 213 13.32 19.20 4.24
N LEU A 214 13.30 18.03 4.89
CA LEU A 214 13.96 17.78 6.19
C LEU A 214 15.47 18.05 6.16
N LEU A 215 16.11 17.91 5.01
CA LEU A 215 17.54 18.20 4.80
C LEU A 215 17.79 19.58 4.18
N HIS A 216 16.75 20.41 4.00
CA HIS A 216 16.82 21.69 3.32
C HIS A 216 17.39 21.61 1.89
N LEU A 217 17.10 20.51 1.18
CA LEU A 217 17.48 20.29 -0.20
C LEU A 217 16.37 20.76 -1.16
N PRO A 218 16.71 21.27 -2.34
CA PRO A 218 15.72 21.63 -3.35
C PRO A 218 14.97 20.38 -3.84
N ASP A 219 13.77 20.57 -4.37
CA ASP A 219 12.99 19.46 -4.95
C ASP A 219 13.71 18.90 -6.19
N ALA A 220 13.72 17.57 -6.34
CA ALA A 220 14.29 16.84 -7.46
C ALA A 220 13.69 15.44 -7.55
N GLU A 221 13.73 14.83 -8.73
CA GLU A 221 13.31 13.44 -8.94
C GLU A 221 14.27 12.45 -8.26
N PRO A 222 13.76 11.33 -7.70
CA PRO A 222 14.58 10.37 -6.98
C PRO A 222 15.44 9.54 -7.96
N THR A 223 16.75 9.65 -7.85
CA THR A 223 17.71 8.71 -8.47
C THR A 223 18.20 7.70 -7.44
N PRO A 224 18.66 6.49 -7.86
CA PRO A 224 19.15 5.47 -6.91
C PRO A 224 20.22 6.00 -5.96
N ASP A 225 21.22 6.73 -6.46
CA ASP A 225 22.33 7.25 -5.67
C ASP A 225 21.88 8.36 -4.69
N GLU A 226 21.01 9.27 -5.15
CA GLU A 226 20.46 10.33 -4.30
C GLU A 226 19.57 9.74 -3.18
N THR A 227 18.77 8.70 -3.47
CA THR A 227 17.94 8.06 -2.43
C THR A 227 18.80 7.43 -1.33
N ILE A 228 19.96 6.85 -1.68
CA ILE A 228 20.94 6.35 -0.71
C ILE A 228 21.51 7.52 0.12
N ALA A 229 22.01 8.56 -0.56
CA ALA A 229 22.64 9.70 0.09
C ALA A 229 21.67 10.44 1.06
N VAL A 230 20.43 10.67 0.62
CA VAL A 230 19.39 11.32 1.43
C VAL A 230 19.03 10.47 2.64
N ALA A 231 18.77 9.17 2.46
CA ALA A 231 18.43 8.28 3.57
C ALA A 231 19.56 8.20 4.61
N THR A 232 20.81 8.04 4.16
CA THR A 232 21.99 7.99 5.04
C THR A 232 22.19 9.30 5.81
N ARG A 233 22.03 10.45 5.13
CA ARG A 233 22.17 11.76 5.77
C ARG A 233 21.07 12.04 6.79
N LEU A 234 19.83 11.63 6.51
CA LEU A 234 18.73 11.69 7.49
C LEU A 234 19.00 10.80 8.69
N ALA A 235 19.37 9.54 8.45
CA ALA A 235 19.65 8.57 9.50
C ALA A 235 20.71 9.09 10.49
N SER A 236 21.82 9.60 9.99
CA SER A 236 22.89 10.13 10.84
C SER A 236 22.49 11.43 11.53
N SER A 237 21.76 12.35 10.85
CA SER A 237 21.43 13.67 11.40
C SER A 237 20.33 13.65 12.46
N LEU A 238 19.42 12.65 12.42
CA LEU A 238 18.33 12.49 13.39
C LEU A 238 18.57 11.32 14.37
N ASN A 239 19.64 10.56 14.17
CA ASN A 239 19.94 9.34 14.92
C ASN A 239 18.75 8.35 14.91
N ALA A 240 18.14 8.15 13.74
CA ALA A 240 16.95 7.33 13.54
C ALA A 240 17.09 6.39 12.33
N ASN A 241 16.41 5.25 12.34
CA ASN A 241 16.27 4.42 11.15
C ASN A 241 15.27 5.08 10.17
N ILE A 242 15.57 5.07 8.89
CA ILE A 242 14.78 5.73 7.85
C ILE A 242 14.06 4.71 6.99
N VAL A 243 12.76 4.84 6.90
CA VAL A 243 11.85 4.08 5.99
C VAL A 243 11.36 5.07 4.93
N LEU A 244 12.17 5.32 3.93
CA LEU A 244 11.91 6.32 2.89
C LEU A 244 10.95 5.78 1.85
N THR A 245 9.77 6.39 1.71
CA THR A 245 8.79 6.02 0.68
C THR A 245 9.04 6.81 -0.62
N LEU A 246 9.11 6.07 -1.74
CA LEU A 246 9.50 6.58 -3.06
C LEU A 246 8.37 6.45 -4.11
N GLY A 247 7.12 6.35 -3.67
CA GLY A 247 5.97 6.19 -4.55
C GLY A 247 6.12 4.96 -5.47
N ALA A 248 6.12 5.17 -6.78
CA ALA A 248 6.26 4.09 -7.76
C ALA A 248 7.60 3.33 -7.69
N GLN A 249 8.62 3.87 -7.02
CA GLN A 249 9.90 3.17 -6.82
C GLN A 249 9.92 2.31 -5.54
N GLY A 250 8.87 2.36 -4.71
CA GLY A 250 8.72 1.52 -3.52
C GLY A 250 9.32 2.11 -2.26
N ILE A 251 10.07 1.33 -1.49
CA ILE A 251 10.62 1.73 -0.18
C ILE A 251 12.13 1.54 -0.16
N ARG A 252 12.84 2.51 0.40
CA ARG A 252 14.24 2.39 0.80
C ARG A 252 14.37 2.42 2.32
N PHE A 253 15.14 1.51 2.86
CA PHE A 253 15.51 1.49 4.27
C PHE A 253 16.98 1.86 4.45
N CYS A 254 17.27 2.60 5.53
CA CYS A 254 18.61 2.89 6.00
C CYS A 254 18.62 2.88 7.53
N SER A 255 19.42 2.01 8.13
CA SER A 255 19.59 1.98 9.59
C SER A 255 20.32 3.25 10.07
N LYS A 256 20.12 3.60 11.33
CA LYS A 256 20.79 4.76 11.97
C LYS A 256 22.32 4.65 11.95
N SER A 257 22.87 3.42 11.95
CA SER A 257 24.31 3.19 11.81
C SER A 257 24.79 3.30 10.36
N GLY A 258 23.87 3.26 9.38
CA GLY A 258 24.20 3.20 7.95
C GLY A 258 24.67 1.83 7.44
N GLU A 259 24.80 0.84 8.32
CA GLU A 259 25.31 -0.50 7.96
C GLU A 259 24.27 -1.35 7.25
N GLU A 260 23.00 -1.27 7.66
CA GLU A 260 21.91 -1.98 7.02
C GLU A 260 21.16 -1.03 6.06
N GLN A 261 21.24 -1.34 4.76
CA GLN A 261 20.53 -0.60 3.71
C GLN A 261 19.97 -1.54 2.66
N PHE A 262 18.74 -1.29 2.25
CA PHE A 262 18.12 -2.02 1.14
C PHE A 262 17.04 -1.17 0.45
N ALA A 263 16.66 -1.59 -0.75
CA ALA A 263 15.52 -1.05 -1.48
C ALA A 263 14.57 -2.18 -1.85
N LEU A 264 13.27 -1.91 -1.72
CA LEU A 264 12.18 -2.78 -2.13
C LEU A 264 11.41 -2.07 -3.24
N PRO A 265 11.33 -2.63 -4.45
CA PRO A 265 10.50 -2.06 -5.50
C PRO A 265 9.02 -2.09 -5.08
N THR A 266 8.23 -1.17 -5.64
CA THR A 266 6.78 -1.22 -5.43
C THR A 266 6.20 -2.51 -6.00
N VAL A 267 5.19 -3.04 -5.32
CA VAL A 267 4.40 -4.18 -5.81
C VAL A 267 3.01 -3.73 -6.29
N ALA A 268 2.75 -2.42 -6.28
CA ALA A 268 1.50 -1.85 -6.80
C ALA A 268 1.39 -2.07 -8.32
N ARG A 269 0.25 -2.62 -8.76
CA ARG A 269 -0.05 -2.84 -10.18
C ARG A 269 -0.76 -1.65 -10.81
N GLU A 270 -1.63 -1.01 -10.04
CA GLU A 270 -2.41 0.16 -10.43
C GLU A 270 -2.41 1.16 -9.28
N VAL A 271 -2.31 2.43 -9.63
CA VAL A 271 -2.40 3.54 -8.66
C VAL A 271 -3.65 4.33 -9.01
N PHE A 272 -4.62 4.31 -8.11
CA PHE A 272 -5.86 5.07 -8.25
C PHE A 272 -5.80 6.36 -7.42
N ASP A 273 -5.41 6.24 -6.14
CA ASP A 273 -5.28 7.36 -5.21
C ASP A 273 -4.15 7.09 -4.22
N VAL A 274 -3.29 8.07 -4.01
CA VAL A 274 -2.16 7.96 -3.07
C VAL A 274 -2.50 8.51 -1.67
N SER A 275 -3.72 9.00 -1.46
CA SER A 275 -4.15 9.58 -0.19
C SER A 275 -4.11 8.52 0.93
N GLY A 276 -3.43 8.84 2.04
CA GLY A 276 -3.31 7.94 3.19
C GLY A 276 -2.31 6.79 3.05
N ALA A 277 -1.56 6.70 1.93
CA ALA A 277 -0.54 5.67 1.75
C ALA A 277 0.58 5.77 2.80
N GLY A 278 0.99 6.98 3.18
CA GLY A 278 1.95 7.21 4.28
C GLY A 278 1.46 6.66 5.61
N ASP A 279 0.22 6.99 5.99
CA ASP A 279 -0.42 6.47 7.20
C ASP A 279 -0.45 4.94 7.22
N THR A 280 -0.77 4.33 6.06
CA THR A 280 -0.80 2.87 5.91
C THR A 280 0.60 2.26 6.06
N VAL A 281 1.64 2.88 5.48
CA VAL A 281 3.04 2.45 5.65
C VAL A 281 3.43 2.52 7.13
N ALA A 282 3.17 3.65 7.79
CA ALA A 282 3.49 3.84 9.21
C ALA A 282 2.78 2.81 10.10
N ALA A 283 1.48 2.56 9.87
CA ALA A 283 0.67 1.59 10.61
C ALA A 283 1.18 0.15 10.41
N ALA A 284 1.36 -0.29 9.16
CA ALA A 284 1.80 -1.64 8.84
C ALA A 284 3.24 -1.90 9.30
N PHE A 285 4.13 -0.92 9.17
CA PHE A 285 5.50 -1.00 9.67
C PHE A 285 5.52 -1.10 11.20
N ALA A 286 4.71 -0.27 11.90
CA ALA A 286 4.60 -0.30 13.35
C ALA A 286 4.13 -1.65 13.88
N LEU A 287 3.04 -2.20 13.30
CA LEU A 287 2.55 -3.52 13.68
C LEU A 287 3.59 -4.62 13.42
N SER A 288 4.30 -4.55 12.30
CA SER A 288 5.34 -5.52 11.96
C SER A 288 6.49 -5.50 12.96
N VAL A 289 6.96 -4.30 13.35
CA VAL A 289 8.00 -4.13 14.37
C VAL A 289 7.51 -4.60 15.74
N ALA A 290 6.26 -4.32 16.11
CA ALA A 290 5.64 -4.78 17.35
C ALA A 290 5.50 -6.32 17.38
N ALA A 291 5.18 -6.94 16.23
CA ALA A 291 5.12 -8.39 16.07
C ALA A 291 6.50 -9.07 16.02
N GLY A 292 7.60 -8.33 16.17
CA GLY A 292 8.97 -8.87 16.21
C GLY A 292 9.60 -9.13 14.84
N ALA A 293 9.09 -8.52 13.77
CA ALA A 293 9.71 -8.61 12.44
C ALA A 293 11.04 -7.84 12.40
N ASP A 294 11.99 -8.35 11.62
CA ASP A 294 13.18 -7.60 11.22
C ASP A 294 12.81 -6.45 10.26
N HIS A 295 13.77 -5.55 10.00
CA HIS A 295 13.53 -4.36 9.18
C HIS A 295 13.10 -4.70 7.75
N MET A 296 13.72 -5.71 7.14
CA MET A 296 13.40 -6.16 5.79
C MET A 296 11.97 -6.70 5.70
N THR A 297 11.58 -7.52 6.66
CA THR A 297 10.24 -8.11 6.75
C THR A 297 9.18 -7.03 7.02
N ALA A 298 9.44 -6.13 7.97
CA ALA A 298 8.56 -5.01 8.27
C ALA A 298 8.34 -4.09 7.05
N ALA A 299 9.42 -3.77 6.33
CA ALA A 299 9.35 -2.97 5.11
C ALA A 299 8.60 -3.68 3.98
N LYS A 300 8.76 -5.01 3.83
CA LYS A 300 7.98 -5.81 2.85
C LYS A 300 6.49 -5.77 3.14
N ILE A 301 6.09 -5.95 4.40
CA ILE A 301 4.68 -5.88 4.81
C ILE A 301 4.12 -4.48 4.56
N ALA A 302 4.85 -3.42 4.95
CA ALA A 302 4.45 -2.04 4.72
C ALA A 302 4.32 -1.69 3.22
N ASN A 303 5.25 -2.17 2.38
CA ASN A 303 5.21 -1.99 0.93
C ASN A 303 3.99 -2.68 0.28
N ARG A 304 3.63 -3.89 0.74
CA ARG A 304 2.39 -4.57 0.31
C ARG A 304 1.15 -3.82 0.76
N ALA A 305 1.11 -3.38 2.02
CA ALA A 305 -0.01 -2.60 2.54
C ALA A 305 -0.23 -1.32 1.72
N ALA A 306 0.84 -0.57 1.43
CA ALA A 306 0.80 0.60 0.57
C ALA A 306 0.27 0.27 -0.82
N SER A 307 0.74 -0.84 -1.44
CA SER A 307 0.33 -1.23 -2.79
C SER A 307 -1.15 -1.56 -2.90
N VAL A 308 -1.74 -2.13 -1.84
CA VAL A 308 -3.18 -2.39 -1.79
C VAL A 308 -3.96 -1.08 -1.64
N VAL A 309 -3.51 -0.20 -0.73
CA VAL A 309 -4.27 1.02 -0.44
C VAL A 309 -4.29 2.00 -1.61
N VAL A 310 -3.19 2.13 -2.37
CA VAL A 310 -3.16 3.04 -3.54
C VAL A 310 -4.04 2.58 -4.71
N SER A 311 -4.53 1.35 -4.69
CA SER A 311 -5.53 0.86 -5.66
C SER A 311 -6.97 1.20 -5.28
N LYS A 312 -7.19 1.76 -4.09
CA LYS A 312 -8.50 2.14 -3.55
C LYS A 312 -8.73 3.64 -3.70
N PHE A 313 -9.97 4.08 -3.55
CA PHE A 313 -10.35 5.50 -3.61
C PHE A 313 -10.28 6.13 -2.21
N GLY A 314 -9.70 7.32 -2.11
CA GLY A 314 -9.66 8.12 -0.88
C GLY A 314 -8.74 7.56 0.21
N THR A 315 -8.95 8.02 1.44
CA THR A 315 -8.25 7.53 2.64
C THR A 315 -8.80 6.15 3.04
N ALA A 316 -8.46 5.12 2.25
CA ALA A 316 -8.88 3.75 2.48
C ALA A 316 -7.93 3.03 3.46
N THR A 317 -8.44 1.96 4.09
CA THR A 317 -7.65 1.07 4.94
C THR A 317 -7.38 -0.27 4.24
N VAL A 318 -6.41 -1.03 4.76
CA VAL A 318 -6.05 -2.35 4.28
C VAL A 318 -6.21 -3.39 5.38
N SER A 319 -6.76 -4.56 5.05
CA SER A 319 -6.89 -5.69 5.98
C SER A 319 -5.68 -6.63 5.91
N ALA A 320 -5.46 -7.40 6.98
CA ALA A 320 -4.47 -8.47 7.03
C ALA A 320 -4.67 -9.48 5.89
N GLN A 321 -5.93 -9.83 5.59
CA GLN A 321 -6.25 -10.73 4.49
C GLN A 321 -5.84 -10.17 3.13
N GLU A 322 -6.03 -8.88 2.87
CA GLU A 322 -5.60 -8.24 1.63
C GLU A 322 -4.08 -8.24 1.49
N ILE A 323 -3.31 -8.01 2.58
CA ILE A 323 -1.85 -8.12 2.57
C ILE A 323 -1.41 -9.54 2.23
N LEU A 324 -2.00 -10.56 2.88
CA LEU A 324 -1.66 -11.95 2.64
C LEU A 324 -2.18 -12.45 1.28
N ALA A 325 -3.27 -11.88 0.78
CA ALA A 325 -3.77 -12.12 -0.56
C ALA A 325 -2.88 -11.51 -1.65
N HIS A 326 -2.14 -10.47 -1.31
CA HIS A 326 -1.17 -9.81 -2.21
C HIS A 326 0.17 -10.59 -2.17
N VAL A 327 0.09 -11.91 -2.41
CA VAL A 327 1.27 -12.77 -2.46
C VAL A 327 2.12 -12.34 -3.65
N ASP A 328 3.42 -12.08 -3.41
CA ASP A 328 4.48 -12.15 -4.41
C ASP A 328 4.69 -13.63 -4.83
N ALA A 329 3.65 -14.27 -5.33
CA ALA A 329 3.85 -15.45 -6.13
C ALA A 329 4.66 -14.96 -7.33
N PRO A 330 5.84 -15.55 -7.60
CA PRO A 330 6.60 -15.16 -8.77
C PRO A 330 5.66 -15.26 -9.96
N ARG A 331 5.43 -14.14 -10.64
CA ARG A 331 4.51 -14.12 -11.81
C ARG A 331 4.99 -15.08 -12.89
N LEU A 332 6.28 -15.38 -12.90
CA LEU A 332 6.85 -16.55 -13.58
C LEU A 332 6.72 -17.75 -12.62
N VAL A 333 5.71 -18.57 -12.85
CA VAL A 333 5.36 -19.71 -11.98
C VAL A 333 6.39 -20.83 -12.17
N PRO A 334 7.08 -21.27 -11.11
CA PRO A 334 8.08 -22.34 -11.24
C PRO A 334 7.41 -23.68 -11.60
N ARG A 335 8.19 -24.62 -12.12
CA ARG A 335 7.75 -25.92 -12.66
C ARG A 335 6.78 -26.69 -11.74
N HIS A 336 7.03 -26.67 -10.45
CA HIS A 336 6.20 -27.37 -9.44
C HIS A 336 5.20 -26.46 -8.71
N GLY A 337 5.04 -25.21 -9.18
CA GLY A 337 4.19 -24.22 -8.51
C GLY A 337 2.75 -24.13 -9.03
N LEU A 338 2.46 -24.70 -10.20
CA LEU A 338 1.21 -24.47 -10.93
C LEU A 338 -0.05 -25.00 -10.20
N ALA A 339 0.05 -26.21 -9.65
CA ALA A 339 -1.06 -26.79 -8.88
C ALA A 339 -1.34 -26.00 -7.58
N GLY A 340 -0.29 -25.48 -6.92
CA GLY A 340 -0.41 -24.61 -5.75
C GLY A 340 -1.03 -23.25 -6.10
N LEU A 341 -0.64 -22.66 -7.24
CA LEU A 341 -1.27 -21.45 -7.77
C LEU A 341 -2.75 -21.68 -8.03
N SER A 342 -3.10 -22.76 -8.75
CA SER A 342 -4.50 -23.12 -9.04
C SER A 342 -5.34 -23.25 -7.76
N ALA A 343 -4.84 -23.97 -6.77
CA ALA A 343 -5.53 -24.12 -5.47
C ALA A 343 -5.73 -22.77 -4.77
N THR A 344 -4.74 -21.90 -4.80
CA THR A 344 -4.79 -20.55 -4.20
C THR A 344 -5.84 -19.67 -4.88
N LEU A 345 -5.87 -19.66 -6.22
CA LEU A 345 -6.80 -18.85 -7.00
C LEU A 345 -8.24 -19.31 -6.79
N ARG A 346 -8.46 -20.63 -6.77
CA ARG A 346 -9.79 -21.22 -6.50
C ARG A 346 -10.29 -20.97 -5.08
N ALA A 347 -9.41 -21.02 -4.08
CA ALA A 347 -9.77 -20.66 -2.71
C ALA A 347 -10.22 -19.20 -2.57
N ARG A 348 -9.90 -18.35 -3.56
CA ARG A 348 -10.32 -16.93 -3.66
C ARG A 348 -11.54 -16.74 -4.58
N ASP A 349 -12.16 -17.80 -5.05
CA ASP A 349 -13.28 -17.78 -6.00
C ASP A 349 -12.95 -16.99 -7.30
N GLN A 350 -11.66 -17.02 -7.72
CA GLN A 350 -11.20 -16.33 -8.92
C GLN A 350 -11.37 -17.22 -10.15
N ARG A 351 -12.00 -16.66 -11.19
CA ARG A 351 -12.17 -17.32 -12.48
C ARG A 351 -10.86 -17.31 -13.26
N ILE A 352 -10.30 -18.50 -13.50
CA ILE A 352 -8.99 -18.70 -14.12
C ILE A 352 -9.14 -18.84 -15.65
N VAL A 353 -8.44 -17.99 -16.38
CA VAL A 353 -8.33 -18.09 -17.84
C VAL A 353 -6.92 -18.50 -18.21
N SER A 354 -6.78 -19.49 -19.09
CA SER A 354 -5.48 -19.89 -19.63
C SER A 354 -5.34 -19.56 -21.10
N VAL A 355 -4.12 -19.17 -21.47
CA VAL A 355 -3.71 -18.99 -22.89
C VAL A 355 -2.40 -19.73 -23.08
N VAL A 356 -2.28 -20.55 -24.13
CA VAL A 356 -1.04 -21.26 -24.44
C VAL A 356 -0.50 -20.79 -25.79
N GLY A 357 0.82 -20.59 -25.88
CA GLY A 357 1.47 -20.18 -27.13
C GLY A 357 2.98 -20.05 -27.03
N ASP A 358 3.64 -19.88 -28.16
CA ASP A 358 5.09 -19.69 -28.22
C ASP A 358 5.52 -18.22 -28.03
N PHE A 359 4.67 -17.27 -28.42
CA PHE A 359 4.90 -15.82 -28.32
C PHE A 359 6.28 -15.38 -28.86
N ASP A 360 6.79 -16.10 -29.88
CA ASP A 360 8.05 -15.78 -30.53
C ASP A 360 7.87 -14.60 -31.48
N GLY A 361 8.25 -13.41 -31.03
CA GLY A 361 7.96 -12.13 -31.66
C GLY A 361 6.57 -11.61 -31.29
N LEU A 362 6.47 -10.94 -30.16
CA LEU A 362 5.23 -10.36 -29.65
C LEU A 362 4.68 -9.31 -30.63
N HIS A 363 3.44 -9.47 -31.07
CA HIS A 363 2.77 -8.57 -32.02
C HIS A 363 1.33 -8.27 -31.58
N ASN A 364 0.67 -7.35 -32.27
CA ASN A 364 -0.67 -6.87 -31.91
C ASN A 364 -1.74 -8.00 -31.87
N GLY A 365 -1.58 -9.07 -32.62
CA GLY A 365 -2.44 -10.27 -32.54
C GLY A 365 -2.40 -10.91 -31.15
N HIS A 366 -1.19 -11.13 -30.61
CA HIS A 366 -1.00 -11.66 -29.28
C HIS A 366 -1.61 -10.74 -28.22
N VAL A 367 -1.40 -9.42 -28.31
CA VAL A 367 -1.99 -8.45 -27.37
C VAL A 367 -3.52 -8.51 -27.37
N ARG A 368 -4.14 -8.66 -28.55
CA ARG A 368 -5.59 -8.81 -28.66
C ARG A 368 -6.11 -10.08 -28.00
N VAL A 369 -5.50 -11.24 -28.25
CA VAL A 369 -5.88 -12.51 -27.61
C VAL A 369 -5.82 -12.41 -26.10
N LEU A 370 -4.70 -11.89 -25.56
CA LEU A 370 -4.51 -11.71 -24.13
C LEU A 370 -5.51 -10.71 -23.54
N THR A 371 -5.86 -9.66 -24.26
CA THR A 371 -6.86 -8.69 -23.83
C THR A 371 -8.27 -9.29 -23.80
N GLU A 372 -8.64 -10.13 -24.76
CA GLU A 372 -9.91 -10.84 -24.75
C GLU A 372 -9.95 -11.93 -23.65
N ALA A 373 -8.85 -12.65 -23.46
CA ALA A 373 -8.69 -13.58 -22.34
C ALA A 373 -8.95 -12.88 -20.99
N ARG A 374 -8.41 -11.66 -20.80
CA ARG A 374 -8.63 -10.85 -19.59
C ARG A 374 -10.11 -10.51 -19.33
N LYS A 375 -10.90 -10.35 -20.37
CA LYS A 375 -12.35 -10.08 -20.25
C LYS A 375 -13.14 -11.35 -19.84
N ALA A 376 -12.58 -12.54 -20.08
CA ALA A 376 -13.25 -13.81 -19.83
C ALA A 376 -13.11 -14.30 -18.39
N GLY A 377 -12.25 -13.69 -17.55
CA GLY A 377 -12.11 -14.07 -16.15
C GLY A 377 -11.23 -13.10 -15.34
N ASP A 378 -11.02 -13.48 -14.08
CA ASP A 378 -10.34 -12.63 -13.08
C ASP A 378 -8.81 -12.74 -13.15
N VAL A 379 -8.28 -13.88 -13.63
CA VAL A 379 -6.84 -14.15 -13.65
C VAL A 379 -6.48 -14.82 -14.98
N VAL A 380 -5.49 -14.26 -15.67
CA VAL A 380 -4.93 -14.81 -16.91
C VAL A 380 -3.58 -15.47 -16.64
N VAL A 381 -3.51 -16.78 -16.90
CA VAL A 381 -2.29 -17.58 -16.76
C VAL A 381 -1.83 -18.02 -18.16
N VAL A 382 -0.64 -17.58 -18.55
CA VAL A 382 -0.07 -17.94 -19.85
C VAL A 382 0.84 -19.16 -19.72
N GLY A 383 0.56 -20.20 -20.48
CA GLY A 383 1.46 -21.33 -20.75
C GLY A 383 2.38 -20.97 -21.91
N LEU A 384 3.62 -20.58 -21.58
CA LEU A 384 4.62 -20.20 -22.60
C LEU A 384 5.43 -21.43 -23.02
N LEU A 385 5.39 -21.80 -24.29
CA LEU A 385 6.18 -22.92 -24.81
C LEU A 385 7.69 -22.65 -24.64
N CYS A 386 8.43 -23.62 -24.10
CA CYS A 386 9.88 -23.53 -23.95
C CYS A 386 10.58 -23.48 -25.33
N ASP A 387 11.85 -23.08 -25.33
CA ASP A 387 12.63 -22.94 -26.57
C ASP A 387 12.75 -24.26 -27.33
N GLU A 388 12.83 -25.40 -26.63
CA GLU A 388 12.92 -26.72 -27.23
C GLU A 388 11.61 -27.12 -27.93
N ALA A 389 10.47 -26.85 -27.30
CA ALA A 389 9.16 -27.09 -27.89
C ALA A 389 8.93 -26.25 -29.15
N VAL A 390 9.36 -24.99 -29.15
CA VAL A 390 9.27 -24.09 -30.31
C VAL A 390 10.20 -24.56 -31.44
N ARG A 391 11.45 -24.94 -31.15
CA ARG A 391 12.36 -25.53 -32.15
C ARG A 391 11.78 -26.78 -32.80
N GLY A 392 11.17 -27.62 -32.00
CA GLY A 392 10.56 -28.85 -32.49
C GLY A 392 9.37 -28.64 -33.42
N SER A 393 8.63 -27.52 -33.30
CA SER A 393 7.46 -27.20 -34.13
C SER A 393 7.76 -26.28 -35.31
N LYS A 394 8.67 -25.30 -35.13
CA LYS A 394 8.94 -24.23 -36.12
C LYS A 394 10.31 -24.30 -36.79
N GLY A 395 11.15 -25.27 -36.36
CA GLY A 395 12.48 -25.49 -36.96
C GLY A 395 13.63 -24.92 -36.10
N PRO A 396 14.89 -25.23 -36.48
CA PRO A 396 16.10 -24.98 -35.68
C PRO A 396 16.41 -23.49 -35.45
N ASP A 397 15.95 -22.61 -36.35
CA ASP A 397 16.19 -21.17 -36.33
C ASP A 397 15.16 -20.42 -35.42
N ARG A 398 14.29 -21.17 -34.73
CA ARG A 398 13.27 -20.64 -33.81
C ARG A 398 13.46 -21.24 -32.40
N PRO A 399 13.06 -20.48 -31.33
CA PRO A 399 12.55 -19.10 -31.35
C PRO A 399 13.68 -18.07 -31.57
N GLN A 400 13.32 -16.85 -31.98
CA GLN A 400 14.27 -15.72 -32.11
C GLN A 400 14.59 -15.09 -30.74
N ILE A 401 13.66 -15.22 -29.79
CA ILE A 401 13.76 -14.65 -28.45
C ILE A 401 13.71 -15.81 -27.45
N ALA A 402 14.70 -15.90 -26.54
CA ALA A 402 14.77 -16.95 -25.52
C ALA A 402 13.54 -16.93 -24.59
N GLU A 403 13.14 -18.10 -24.08
CA GLU A 403 11.93 -18.28 -23.25
C GLU A 403 11.86 -17.34 -22.04
N GLN A 404 12.99 -17.05 -21.41
CA GLN A 404 13.05 -16.13 -20.27
C GLN A 404 12.69 -14.71 -20.68
N GLN A 405 13.22 -14.23 -21.81
CA GLN A 405 12.90 -12.90 -22.34
C GLN A 405 11.47 -12.81 -22.84
N ARG A 406 10.95 -13.89 -23.45
CA ARG A 406 9.53 -13.97 -23.87
C ARG A 406 8.62 -13.92 -22.64
N ALA A 407 8.98 -14.60 -21.55
CA ALA A 407 8.25 -14.54 -20.29
C ALA A 407 8.26 -13.14 -19.69
N GLU A 408 9.39 -12.44 -19.68
CA GLU A 408 9.49 -11.05 -19.22
C GLU A 408 8.61 -10.09 -20.03
N LEU A 409 8.59 -10.22 -21.36
CA LEU A 409 7.74 -9.42 -22.22
C LEU A 409 6.24 -9.67 -21.95
N LEU A 410 5.83 -10.92 -21.78
CA LEU A 410 4.45 -11.28 -21.42
C LEU A 410 4.06 -10.71 -20.05
N LEU A 411 4.95 -10.80 -19.06
CA LEU A 411 4.73 -10.27 -17.73
C LEU A 411 4.66 -8.74 -17.68
N ALA A 412 5.18 -8.04 -18.67
CA ALA A 412 5.03 -6.60 -18.84
C ALA A 412 3.63 -6.18 -19.36
N LEU A 413 2.84 -7.12 -19.91
CA LEU A 413 1.50 -6.84 -20.41
C LEU A 413 0.49 -6.81 -19.25
N ARG A 414 -0.36 -5.80 -19.22
CA ARG A 414 -1.44 -5.64 -18.23
C ARG A 414 -2.45 -6.80 -18.22
N ALA A 415 -2.62 -7.45 -19.37
CA ALA A 415 -3.58 -8.54 -19.53
C ALA A 415 -3.11 -9.87 -18.94
N VAL A 416 -1.83 -10.01 -18.56
CA VAL A 416 -1.23 -11.25 -18.08
C VAL A 416 -0.94 -11.16 -16.59
N ASP A 417 -1.45 -12.10 -15.81
CA ASP A 417 -1.16 -12.18 -14.37
C ASP A 417 0.02 -13.11 -14.06
N TYR A 418 0.06 -14.29 -14.68
CA TYR A 418 1.07 -15.30 -14.47
C TYR A 418 1.54 -15.89 -15.79
N VAL A 419 2.82 -16.29 -15.83
CA VAL A 419 3.41 -17.07 -16.93
C VAL A 419 4.00 -18.35 -16.36
N HIS A 420 3.77 -19.48 -17.02
CA HIS A 420 4.38 -20.76 -16.72
C HIS A 420 5.07 -21.27 -17.98
N ILE A 421 6.36 -21.67 -17.89
CA ILE A 421 7.08 -22.22 -19.03
C ILE A 421 6.69 -23.70 -19.17
N VAL A 422 6.08 -24.04 -20.33
CA VAL A 422 5.60 -25.37 -20.67
C VAL A 422 6.65 -26.09 -21.50
N GLU A 423 7.10 -27.24 -21.03
CA GLU A 423 8.17 -28.03 -21.69
C GLU A 423 7.65 -29.01 -22.74
N GLU A 424 6.35 -29.31 -22.75
CA GLU A 424 5.73 -30.25 -23.66
C GLU A 424 5.12 -29.58 -24.89
N LYS A 425 5.12 -30.29 -26.03
CA LYS A 425 4.52 -29.81 -27.27
C LYS A 425 3.00 -29.64 -27.20
N ASP A 426 2.37 -30.44 -26.35
CA ASP A 426 0.96 -30.28 -26.00
C ASP A 426 0.85 -29.72 -24.58
N ALA A 427 0.04 -28.75 -24.36
CA ALA A 427 -0.13 -28.12 -23.06
C ALA A 427 -1.01 -28.95 -22.10
N THR A 428 -1.20 -30.23 -22.33
CA THR A 428 -2.14 -31.10 -21.61
C THR A 428 -1.82 -31.14 -20.12
N GLU A 429 -0.56 -31.29 -19.75
CA GLU A 429 -0.15 -31.33 -18.35
C GLU A 429 -0.33 -29.96 -17.67
N PHE A 430 -0.03 -28.88 -18.38
CA PHE A 430 -0.30 -27.52 -17.90
C PHE A 430 -1.79 -27.32 -17.58
N LEU A 431 -2.68 -27.71 -18.49
CA LEU A 431 -4.13 -27.58 -18.30
C LEU A 431 -4.65 -28.48 -17.16
N LYS A 432 -4.14 -29.72 -17.03
CA LYS A 432 -4.50 -30.64 -15.93
C LYS A 432 -4.12 -30.10 -14.54
N GLN A 433 -2.96 -29.45 -14.43
CA GLN A 433 -2.51 -28.86 -13.16
C GLN A 433 -3.20 -27.53 -12.84
N LEU A 434 -3.39 -26.67 -13.85
CA LEU A 434 -4.01 -25.37 -13.67
C LEU A 434 -5.53 -25.47 -13.48
N LYS A 435 -6.17 -26.38 -14.19
CA LYS A 435 -7.65 -26.56 -14.25
C LYS A 435 -8.36 -25.23 -14.52
N PRO A 436 -8.10 -24.58 -15.66
CA PRO A 436 -8.70 -23.26 -15.94
C PRO A 436 -10.21 -23.38 -16.11
N ASP A 437 -10.95 -22.31 -15.81
CA ASP A 437 -12.39 -22.20 -16.07
C ASP A 437 -12.66 -21.85 -17.56
N VAL A 438 -11.68 -21.21 -18.21
CA VAL A 438 -11.69 -20.89 -19.64
C VAL A 438 -10.31 -21.13 -20.22
N HIS A 439 -10.25 -21.79 -21.37
CA HIS A 439 -9.04 -21.91 -22.17
C HIS A 439 -9.20 -21.19 -23.49
N VAL A 440 -8.22 -20.36 -23.83
CA VAL A 440 -8.16 -19.65 -25.13
C VAL A 440 -7.00 -20.23 -25.94
N ASP A 441 -7.31 -20.90 -27.02
CA ASP A 441 -6.30 -21.42 -27.95
C ASP A 441 -5.80 -20.27 -28.85
N GLY A 442 -4.53 -19.90 -28.66
CA GLY A 442 -3.86 -18.87 -29.47
C GLY A 442 -3.09 -19.40 -30.66
N SER A 443 -3.05 -20.72 -30.88
CA SER A 443 -2.18 -21.37 -31.86
C SER A 443 -2.62 -21.19 -33.32
N GLY A 444 -3.88 -20.73 -33.59
CA GLY A 444 -4.45 -20.56 -34.91
C GLY A 444 -4.51 -19.14 -35.47
N LEU A 445 -4.04 -18.13 -34.69
CA LEU A 445 -4.21 -16.72 -35.06
C LEU A 445 -3.00 -16.16 -35.83
N GLY A 446 -3.02 -16.32 -37.13
CA GLY A 446 -2.25 -15.44 -38.01
C GLY A 446 -2.78 -14.00 -37.93
N PRO A 447 -2.00 -12.97 -38.40
CA PRO A 447 -2.35 -11.56 -38.23
C PRO A 447 -3.69 -11.12 -38.91
N ALA A 448 -4.37 -11.99 -39.64
CA ALA A 448 -5.58 -11.69 -40.43
C ALA A 448 -6.89 -12.30 -39.86
N GLU A 449 -6.88 -13.20 -38.89
CA GLU A 449 -8.06 -13.98 -38.46
C GLU A 449 -8.52 -13.74 -37.01
N ALA A 450 -8.36 -12.56 -36.51
CA ALA A 450 -8.74 -12.21 -35.12
C ALA A 450 -10.26 -12.03 -34.91
N GLY A 451 -11.07 -13.01 -35.28
CA GLY A 451 -12.54 -12.90 -35.21
C GLY A 451 -13.32 -14.05 -34.56
N HIS A 452 -12.75 -15.23 -34.45
CA HIS A 452 -13.41 -16.36 -33.78
C HIS A 452 -12.48 -16.99 -32.72
N TYR A 453 -12.81 -16.78 -31.47
CA TYR A 453 -12.20 -17.45 -30.34
C TYR A 453 -13.13 -18.59 -29.89
N ASP A 454 -12.62 -19.82 -29.84
CA ASP A 454 -13.36 -20.89 -29.19
C ASP A 454 -13.16 -20.75 -27.67
N LEU A 455 -14.21 -20.26 -26.99
CA LEU A 455 -14.23 -20.02 -25.54
C LEU A 455 -14.76 -21.23 -24.77
N SER A 456 -14.70 -22.44 -25.34
CA SER A 456 -15.25 -23.63 -24.71
C SER A 456 -14.15 -24.58 -24.20
N TRP A 457 -14.14 -24.82 -22.89
CA TRP A 457 -13.50 -25.99 -22.31
C TRP A 457 -14.57 -26.90 -21.69
N SER A 458 -14.68 -28.12 -22.19
CA SER A 458 -15.46 -29.19 -21.57
C SER A 458 -14.47 -30.13 -20.87
N GLY A 459 -14.46 -30.09 -19.54
CA GLY A 459 -13.60 -30.79 -18.62
C GLY A 459 -13.42 -32.29 -18.78
#